data_876a514c6bfd0bbd7cccdbf407ce7227
#
_entry.id   876a514c6bfd0bbd7cccdbf407ce7227
#
_cell.length_a   1.000
_cell.length_b   1.000
_cell.length_c   1.000
_cell.angle_alpha   90.00
_cell.angle_beta   90.00
_cell.angle_gamma   90.00
#
_symmetry.space_group_name_H-M   'P 1'
#
loop_
_entity.id
_entity.type
_entity.pdbx_description
1 polymer ?
#
loop_
_entity_poly.entity_id
_entity_poly.type
_entity_poly.pdbx_seq_one_letter_code
_entity_poly.pdbx_strand_id
1 'polypeptide(L)'
;MNKGKERKKREGKQKKGVGIGVKIVALLLLLAVAALSCMGVLVQTLQSVIVTNDEIVAGQVAEQEKISELSRQFTYINGQVLTHVMTTNSVTMENLSDKILQEITDMEQQMTEFEGLLSEGDARREAFDSASAELAKYKKTVESLLVTSAENKTCLLYTSDAADD
;
A
#
# COMPACT_ATOMS: atom_id res chain seq x y z
N MET A 1 73.06 -24.61 73.93
CA MET A 1 72.66 -24.88 72.49
C MET A 1 71.34 -25.60 72.50
N ASN A 2 70.26 -24.87 72.22
CA ASN A 2 68.94 -25.55 72.13
C ASN A 2 68.10 -24.80 71.07
N LYS A 3 67.90 -25.51 69.94
CA LYS A 3 67.17 -24.98 68.76
C LYS A 3 65.68 -25.12 69.03
N GLY A 4 65.01 -24.03 69.26
CA GLY A 4 63.53 -23.98 69.28
C GLY A 4 62.96 -24.15 67.86
N LYS A 5 62.14 -25.16 67.66
CA LYS A 5 61.33 -25.37 66.44
C LYS A 5 60.04 -24.56 66.51
N GLU A 6 60.00 -23.45 65.80
CA GLU A 6 58.72 -22.76 65.56
C GLU A 6 57.80 -23.62 64.66
N ARG A 7 56.70 -24.05 65.19
CA ARG A 7 55.62 -24.69 64.46
C ARG A 7 54.70 -23.61 63.91
N LYS A 8 54.82 -23.37 62.59
CA LYS A 8 53.96 -22.53 61.83
C LYS A 8 52.56 -23.15 61.76
N LYS A 9 51.60 -22.58 62.55
CA LYS A 9 50.19 -22.96 62.55
C LYS A 9 49.58 -22.52 61.25
N ARG A 10 49.32 -23.45 60.31
CA ARG A 10 48.53 -23.21 59.11
C ARG A 10 47.06 -23.16 59.48
N GLU A 11 46.50 -21.96 59.54
CA GLU A 11 45.04 -21.75 59.64
C GLU A 11 44.40 -22.17 58.29
N GLY A 12 43.83 -23.34 58.31
CA GLY A 12 43.00 -23.84 57.22
C GLY A 12 41.70 -23.04 57.15
N LYS A 13 41.62 -22.11 56.18
CA LYS A 13 40.40 -21.42 55.84
C LYS A 13 39.34 -22.45 55.40
N GLN A 14 38.51 -22.87 56.30
CA GLN A 14 37.41 -23.76 56.07
C GLN A 14 36.38 -23.06 55.13
N LYS A 15 36.36 -23.38 53.87
CA LYS A 15 35.32 -22.93 52.96
C LYS A 15 33.99 -23.51 53.42
N LYS A 16 33.16 -22.68 54.09
CA LYS A 16 31.79 -23.06 54.42
C LYS A 16 31.07 -23.41 53.09
N GLY A 17 30.84 -24.67 52.87
CA GLY A 17 30.07 -25.16 51.77
C GLY A 17 28.66 -24.56 51.82
N VAL A 18 28.27 -23.87 50.75
CA VAL A 18 26.91 -23.31 50.58
C VAL A 18 25.91 -24.48 50.76
N GLY A 19 25.02 -24.39 51.72
CA GLY A 19 24.05 -25.43 52.01
C GLY A 19 23.18 -25.77 50.79
N ILE A 20 22.75 -27.04 50.67
CA ILE A 20 21.95 -27.53 49.55
C ILE A 20 20.71 -26.65 49.32
N GLY A 21 20.07 -26.16 50.38
CA GLY A 21 18.90 -25.26 50.28
C GLY A 21 19.19 -23.94 49.52
N VAL A 22 20.36 -23.32 49.76
CA VAL A 22 20.76 -22.10 49.07
C VAL A 22 21.04 -22.31 47.59
N LYS A 23 21.57 -23.49 47.23
CA LYS A 23 21.76 -23.87 45.82
C LYS A 23 20.44 -24.08 45.10
N ILE A 24 19.44 -24.67 45.72
CA ILE A 24 18.11 -24.87 45.17
C ILE A 24 17.41 -23.53 44.98
N VAL A 25 17.46 -22.62 45.94
CA VAL A 25 16.86 -21.30 45.86
C VAL A 25 17.55 -20.45 44.74
N ALA A 26 18.86 -20.52 44.62
CA ALA A 26 19.60 -19.83 43.57
C ALA A 26 19.23 -20.35 42.16
N LEU A 27 19.02 -21.64 42.02
CA LEU A 27 18.59 -22.25 40.74
C LEU A 27 17.17 -21.87 40.37
N LEU A 28 16.25 -21.81 41.35
CA LEU A 28 14.87 -21.36 41.15
C LEU A 28 14.82 -19.86 40.74
N LEU A 29 15.65 -19.01 41.37
CA LEU A 29 15.76 -17.61 41.01
C LEU A 29 16.31 -17.43 39.58
N LEU A 30 17.32 -18.20 39.17
CA LEU A 30 17.85 -18.17 37.80
C LEU A 30 16.77 -18.58 36.77
N LEU A 31 15.99 -19.62 37.05
CA LEU A 31 14.88 -20.02 36.19
C LEU A 31 13.79 -18.95 36.09
N ALA A 32 13.45 -18.29 37.21
CA ALA A 32 12.47 -17.22 37.21
C ALA A 32 12.94 -16.00 36.37
N VAL A 33 14.21 -15.60 36.49
CA VAL A 33 14.78 -14.52 35.68
C VAL A 33 14.82 -14.89 34.20
N ALA A 34 15.19 -16.11 33.87
CA ALA A 34 15.16 -16.60 32.48
C ALA A 34 13.74 -16.60 31.90
N ALA A 35 12.73 -17.03 32.65
CA ALA A 35 11.35 -17.01 32.22
C ALA A 35 10.82 -15.58 31.99
N LEU A 36 11.14 -14.64 32.88
CA LEU A 36 10.75 -13.23 32.75
C LEU A 36 11.43 -12.56 31.55
N SER A 37 12.70 -12.87 31.29
CA SER A 37 13.40 -12.32 30.11
C SER A 37 12.83 -12.88 28.79
N CYS A 38 12.50 -14.16 28.71
CA CYS A 38 11.80 -14.75 27.58
C CYS A 38 10.45 -14.10 27.33
N MET A 39 9.68 -13.85 28.37
CA MET A 39 8.37 -13.20 28.27
C MET A 39 8.49 -11.76 27.78
N GLY A 40 9.51 -11.03 28.22
CA GLY A 40 9.80 -9.67 27.73
C GLY A 40 10.12 -9.64 26.24
N VAL A 41 10.94 -10.57 25.76
CA VAL A 41 11.27 -10.68 24.33
C VAL A 41 10.03 -11.03 23.49
N LEU A 42 9.19 -11.95 23.96
CA LEU A 42 7.95 -12.34 23.28
C LEU A 42 6.99 -11.15 23.14
N VAL A 43 6.81 -10.35 24.20
CA VAL A 43 5.94 -9.17 24.17
C VAL A 43 6.48 -8.12 23.17
N GLN A 44 7.78 -7.87 23.15
CA GLN A 44 8.39 -6.95 22.20
C GLN A 44 8.22 -7.42 20.75
N THR A 45 8.42 -8.73 20.50
CA THR A 45 8.24 -9.30 19.17
C THR A 45 6.78 -9.22 18.72
N LEU A 46 5.82 -9.50 19.60
CA LEU A 46 4.40 -9.37 19.29
C LEU A 46 4.01 -7.92 18.99
N GLN A 47 4.49 -6.95 19.76
CA GLN A 47 4.23 -5.54 19.48
C GLN A 47 4.82 -5.09 18.14
N SER A 48 6.03 -5.52 17.81
CA SER A 48 6.65 -5.24 16.50
C SER A 48 5.85 -5.83 15.35
N VAL A 49 5.37 -7.07 15.50
CA VAL A 49 4.53 -7.73 14.47
C VAL A 49 3.19 -7.02 14.29
N ILE A 50 2.54 -6.57 15.38
CA ILE A 50 1.26 -5.86 15.32
C ILE A 50 1.44 -4.53 14.57
N VAL A 51 2.43 -3.71 14.95
CA VAL A 51 2.69 -2.42 14.31
C VAL A 51 3.02 -2.59 12.82
N THR A 52 3.87 -3.55 12.46
CA THR A 52 4.22 -3.82 11.07
C THR A 52 3.01 -4.31 10.26
N ASN A 53 2.15 -5.12 10.88
CA ASN A 53 0.94 -5.63 10.22
C ASN A 53 -0.08 -4.51 10.00
N ASP A 54 -0.24 -3.59 10.94
CA ASP A 54 -1.14 -2.43 10.81
C ASP A 54 -0.68 -1.48 9.69
N GLU A 55 0.63 -1.22 9.55
CA GLU A 55 1.17 -0.42 8.45
C GLU A 55 0.95 -1.10 7.08
N ILE A 56 1.19 -2.41 6.98
CA ILE A 56 0.98 -3.16 5.74
C ILE A 56 -0.51 -3.18 5.37
N VAL A 57 -1.38 -3.45 6.32
CA VAL A 57 -2.83 -3.50 6.08
C VAL A 57 -3.37 -2.11 5.71
N ALA A 58 -2.96 -1.06 6.41
CA ALA A 58 -3.38 0.30 6.09
C ALA A 58 -2.90 0.73 4.68
N GLY A 59 -1.67 0.38 4.29
CA GLY A 59 -1.15 0.63 2.95
C GLY A 59 -1.95 -0.11 1.87
N GLN A 60 -2.20 -1.39 2.05
CA GLN A 60 -2.96 -2.21 1.10
C GLN A 60 -4.42 -1.76 0.95
N VAL A 61 -5.07 -1.34 2.04
CA VAL A 61 -6.45 -0.81 1.99
C VAL A 61 -6.48 0.50 1.21
N ALA A 62 -5.54 1.43 1.45
CA ALA A 62 -5.47 2.69 0.72
C ALA A 62 -5.22 2.49 -0.79
N GLU A 63 -4.37 1.54 -1.15
CA GLU A 63 -4.11 1.19 -2.55
C GLU A 63 -5.33 0.55 -3.22
N GLN A 64 -6.02 -0.34 -2.52
CA GLN A 64 -7.23 -0.98 -3.04
C GLN A 64 -8.37 0.03 -3.22
N GLU A 65 -8.49 1.02 -2.34
CA GLU A 65 -9.43 2.12 -2.48
C GLU A 65 -9.13 2.95 -3.74
N LYS A 66 -7.86 3.30 -3.99
CA LYS A 66 -7.45 4.01 -5.20
C LYS A 66 -7.74 3.22 -6.48
N ILE A 67 -7.47 1.92 -6.51
CA ILE A 67 -7.79 1.06 -7.67
C ILE A 67 -9.30 0.99 -7.89
N SER A 68 -10.09 0.89 -6.82
CA SER A 68 -11.55 0.87 -6.90
C SER A 68 -12.09 2.19 -7.42
N GLU A 69 -11.52 3.31 -6.99
CA GLU A 69 -11.90 4.64 -7.47
C GLU A 69 -11.57 4.83 -8.96
N LEU A 70 -10.37 4.44 -9.40
CA LEU A 70 -10.00 4.44 -10.82
C LEU A 70 -10.95 3.60 -11.68
N SER A 71 -11.33 2.41 -11.19
CA SER A 71 -12.30 1.54 -11.89
C SER A 71 -13.69 2.17 -11.98
N ARG A 72 -14.15 2.82 -10.92
CA ARG A 72 -15.42 3.54 -10.88
C ARG A 72 -15.40 4.72 -11.86
N GLN A 73 -14.32 5.50 -11.86
CA GLN A 73 -14.15 6.64 -12.75
C GLN A 73 -14.11 6.20 -14.22
N PHE A 74 -13.39 5.11 -14.53
CA PHE A 74 -13.37 4.53 -15.87
C PHE A 74 -14.78 4.14 -16.35
N THR A 75 -15.55 3.48 -15.47
CA THR A 75 -16.94 3.11 -15.78
C THR A 75 -17.82 4.33 -16.02
N TYR A 76 -17.63 5.38 -15.21
CA TYR A 76 -18.34 6.65 -15.37
C TYR A 76 -18.00 7.33 -16.70
N ILE A 77 -16.72 7.43 -17.07
CA ILE A 77 -16.28 8.01 -18.35
C ILE A 77 -16.92 7.24 -19.52
N ASN A 78 -16.90 5.91 -19.50
CA ASN A 78 -17.56 5.11 -20.55
C ASN A 78 -19.05 5.42 -20.67
N GLY A 79 -19.76 5.61 -19.55
CA GLY A 79 -21.15 6.02 -19.55
C GLY A 79 -21.35 7.41 -20.18
N GLN A 80 -20.48 8.37 -19.90
CA GLN A 80 -20.53 9.71 -20.51
C GLN A 80 -20.21 9.67 -22.02
N VAL A 81 -19.21 8.88 -22.43
CA VAL A 81 -18.90 8.65 -23.85
C VAL A 81 -20.11 8.10 -24.60
N LEU A 82 -20.77 7.09 -24.05
CA LEU A 82 -21.98 6.51 -24.64
C LEU A 82 -23.09 7.57 -24.75
N THR A 83 -23.30 8.36 -23.70
CA THR A 83 -24.29 9.46 -23.70
C THR A 83 -23.97 10.50 -24.77
N HIS A 84 -22.68 10.87 -24.93
CA HIS A 84 -22.21 11.79 -25.98
C HIS A 84 -22.55 11.24 -27.37
N VAL A 85 -22.25 9.98 -27.62
CA VAL A 85 -22.57 9.33 -28.92
C VAL A 85 -24.06 9.27 -29.19
N MET A 86 -24.89 9.13 -28.16
CA MET A 86 -26.34 9.00 -28.31
C MET A 86 -27.08 10.33 -28.34
N THR A 87 -26.52 11.42 -27.82
CA THR A 87 -27.18 12.74 -27.82
C THR A 87 -27.18 13.40 -29.20
N THR A 88 -28.22 14.14 -29.51
CA THR A 88 -28.35 14.92 -30.77
C THR A 88 -28.19 16.42 -30.51
N ASN A 89 -28.18 16.86 -29.27
CA ASN A 89 -28.07 18.27 -28.89
C ASN A 89 -26.58 18.69 -28.88
N SER A 90 -26.21 19.63 -29.75
CA SER A 90 -24.83 20.11 -29.91
C SER A 90 -24.24 20.72 -28.63
N VAL A 91 -25.01 21.52 -27.89
CA VAL A 91 -24.53 22.12 -26.62
C VAL A 91 -24.30 21.05 -25.57
N THR A 92 -25.17 20.03 -25.50
CA THR A 92 -24.98 18.91 -24.59
C THR A 92 -23.76 18.08 -24.98
N MET A 93 -23.49 17.89 -26.27
CA MET A 93 -22.30 17.18 -26.78
C MET A 93 -21.02 17.89 -26.39
N GLU A 94 -20.95 19.22 -26.60
CA GLU A 94 -19.79 20.03 -26.22
C GLU A 94 -19.51 19.93 -24.72
N ASN A 95 -20.51 20.14 -23.88
CA ASN A 95 -20.38 20.02 -22.43
C ASN A 95 -19.96 18.61 -21.98
N LEU A 96 -20.45 17.56 -22.66
CA LEU A 96 -20.03 16.18 -22.37
C LEU A 96 -18.59 15.91 -22.80
N SER A 97 -18.16 16.46 -23.95
CA SER A 97 -16.78 16.35 -24.42
C SER A 97 -15.81 16.94 -23.42
N ASP A 98 -16.06 18.18 -22.98
CA ASP A 98 -15.20 18.85 -22.00
C ASP A 98 -15.13 18.07 -20.69
N LYS A 99 -16.27 17.57 -20.22
CA LYS A 99 -16.36 16.77 -18.99
C LYS A 99 -15.61 15.45 -19.12
N ILE A 100 -15.76 14.73 -20.22
CA ILE A 100 -15.06 13.47 -20.48
C ILE A 100 -13.54 13.69 -20.50
N LEU A 101 -13.06 14.72 -21.17
CA LEU A 101 -11.63 15.03 -21.24
C LEU A 101 -11.06 15.45 -19.88
N GLN A 102 -11.84 16.19 -19.09
CA GLN A 102 -11.46 16.53 -17.72
C GLN A 102 -11.35 15.28 -16.84
N GLU A 103 -12.33 14.39 -16.86
CA GLU A 103 -12.32 13.14 -16.09
C GLU A 103 -11.17 12.22 -16.48
N ILE A 104 -10.80 12.17 -17.77
CA ILE A 104 -9.62 11.42 -18.22
C ILE A 104 -8.33 12.06 -17.67
N THR A 105 -8.25 13.39 -17.64
CA THR A 105 -7.09 14.11 -17.08
C THR A 105 -6.97 13.86 -15.58
N ASP A 106 -8.08 13.85 -14.85
CA ASP A 106 -8.12 13.56 -13.42
C ASP A 106 -7.69 12.10 -13.14
N MET A 107 -8.07 11.16 -14.02
CA MET A 107 -7.60 9.77 -13.96
C MET A 107 -6.09 9.66 -14.22
N GLU A 108 -5.53 10.38 -15.20
CA GLU A 108 -4.08 10.44 -15.45
C GLU A 108 -3.32 10.96 -14.23
N GLN A 109 -3.86 11.97 -13.56
CA GLN A 109 -3.27 12.49 -12.32
C GLN A 109 -3.30 11.45 -11.21
N GLN A 110 -4.42 10.76 -10.99
CA GLN A 110 -4.54 9.70 -10.00
C GLN A 110 -3.57 8.52 -10.28
N MET A 111 -3.38 8.17 -11.56
CA MET A 111 -2.37 7.19 -11.96
C MET A 111 -0.96 7.65 -11.59
N THR A 112 -0.62 8.92 -11.81
CA THR A 112 0.68 9.49 -11.42
C THR A 112 0.88 9.46 -9.90
N GLU A 113 -0.15 9.77 -9.13
CA GLU A 113 -0.12 9.66 -7.66
C GLU A 113 0.09 8.23 -7.20
N PHE A 114 -0.56 7.26 -7.86
CA PHE A 114 -0.39 5.84 -7.56
C PHE A 114 1.03 5.36 -7.90
N GLU A 115 1.60 5.82 -9.02
CA GLU A 115 2.99 5.53 -9.41
C GLU A 115 3.98 5.93 -8.30
N GLY A 116 3.75 7.09 -7.67
CA GLY A 116 4.57 7.58 -6.55
C GLY A 116 4.56 6.67 -5.31
N LEU A 117 3.60 5.76 -5.20
CA LEU A 117 3.53 4.76 -4.12
C LEU A 117 4.31 3.48 -4.44
N LEU A 118 4.69 3.26 -5.70
CA LEU A 118 5.41 2.07 -6.15
C LEU A 118 6.91 2.24 -5.96
N SER A 119 7.52 1.36 -5.16
CA SER A 119 8.97 1.33 -4.94
C SER A 119 9.72 0.82 -6.18
N GLU A 120 11.01 1.10 -6.25
CA GLU A 120 11.89 0.43 -7.23
C GLU A 120 11.90 -1.09 -6.98
N GLY A 121 11.59 -1.87 -8.03
CA GLY A 121 11.51 -3.33 -7.95
C GLY A 121 10.17 -3.86 -7.44
N ASP A 122 9.14 -3.03 -7.29
CA ASP A 122 7.80 -3.48 -6.96
C ASP A 122 7.26 -4.41 -8.07
N ALA A 123 6.80 -5.59 -7.69
CA ALA A 123 6.25 -6.57 -8.63
C ALA A 123 5.03 -6.08 -9.42
N ARG A 124 4.37 -5.02 -8.94
CA ARG A 124 3.19 -4.41 -9.58
C ARG A 124 3.56 -3.38 -10.67
N ARG A 125 4.83 -2.95 -10.75
CA ARG A 125 5.25 -1.90 -11.69
C ARG A 125 4.96 -2.27 -13.15
N GLU A 126 5.23 -3.52 -13.55
CA GLU A 126 4.93 -3.99 -14.92
C GLU A 126 3.44 -3.89 -15.25
N ALA A 127 2.57 -4.28 -14.31
CA ALA A 127 1.12 -4.17 -14.48
C ALA A 127 0.68 -2.70 -14.53
N PHE A 128 1.27 -1.83 -13.72
CA PHE A 128 1.01 -0.40 -13.72
C PHE A 128 1.43 0.24 -15.05
N ASP A 129 2.63 -0.03 -15.54
CA ASP A 129 3.14 0.49 -16.82
C ASP A 129 2.24 0.07 -17.99
N SER A 130 1.77 -1.19 -17.97
CA SER A 130 0.80 -1.69 -18.94
C SER A 130 -0.53 -0.94 -18.87
N ALA A 131 -1.08 -0.74 -17.67
CA ALA A 131 -2.34 -0.02 -17.45
C ALA A 131 -2.22 1.46 -17.89
N SER A 132 -1.11 2.11 -17.58
CA SER A 132 -0.84 3.49 -17.99
C SER A 132 -0.76 3.63 -19.52
N ALA A 133 -0.09 2.69 -20.19
CA ALA A 133 -0.03 2.66 -21.65
C ALA A 133 -1.42 2.44 -22.30
N GLU A 134 -2.25 1.57 -21.70
CA GLU A 134 -3.62 1.36 -22.19
C GLU A 134 -4.52 2.58 -21.94
N LEU A 135 -4.37 3.28 -20.82
CA LEU A 135 -5.08 4.55 -20.57
C LEU A 135 -4.74 5.61 -21.61
N ALA A 136 -3.46 5.74 -21.98
CA ALA A 136 -3.04 6.67 -23.03
C ALA A 136 -3.63 6.33 -24.41
N LYS A 137 -3.78 5.04 -24.74
CA LYS A 137 -4.47 4.61 -25.97
C LYS A 137 -5.97 4.87 -25.90
N TYR A 138 -6.58 4.60 -24.74
CA TYR A 138 -7.99 4.86 -24.48
C TYR A 138 -8.30 6.36 -24.68
N LYS A 139 -7.51 7.27 -24.11
CA LYS A 139 -7.65 8.71 -24.27
C LYS A 139 -7.70 9.11 -25.74
N LYS A 140 -6.71 8.68 -26.54
CA LYS A 140 -6.67 8.98 -27.98
C LYS A 140 -7.90 8.44 -28.74
N THR A 141 -8.36 7.25 -28.35
CA THR A 141 -9.55 6.65 -28.96
C THR A 141 -10.81 7.46 -28.63
N VAL A 142 -10.95 7.88 -27.38
CA VAL A 142 -12.08 8.72 -26.94
C VAL A 142 -12.04 10.07 -27.63
N GLU A 143 -10.89 10.76 -27.67
CA GLU A 143 -10.73 12.05 -28.37
C GLU A 143 -11.17 11.95 -29.83
N SER A 144 -10.71 10.92 -30.55
CA SER A 144 -11.10 10.66 -31.93
C SER A 144 -12.61 10.39 -32.08
N LEU A 145 -13.18 9.60 -31.15
CA LEU A 145 -14.60 9.28 -31.13
C LEU A 145 -15.48 10.51 -30.90
N LEU A 146 -15.10 11.39 -29.97
CA LEU A 146 -15.82 12.63 -29.67
C LEU A 146 -15.87 13.54 -30.90
N VAL A 147 -14.74 13.73 -31.59
CA VAL A 147 -14.64 14.53 -32.82
C VAL A 147 -15.52 13.92 -33.92
N THR A 148 -15.33 12.64 -34.24
CA THR A 148 -16.07 11.95 -35.31
C THR A 148 -17.58 11.92 -35.03
N SER A 149 -17.98 11.74 -33.76
CA SER A 149 -19.40 11.77 -33.37
C SER A 149 -20.03 13.15 -33.57
N ALA A 150 -19.29 14.24 -33.25
CA ALA A 150 -19.74 15.60 -33.48
C ALA A 150 -19.87 15.94 -34.98
N GLU A 151 -18.89 15.60 -35.81
CA GLU A 151 -18.90 15.78 -37.25
C GLU A 151 -20.04 15.08 -37.94
N ASN A 152 -20.25 13.78 -37.63
CA ASN A 152 -21.30 12.99 -38.24
C ASN A 152 -22.70 13.53 -37.92
N LYS A 153 -22.93 14.04 -36.72
CA LYS A 153 -24.23 14.62 -36.34
C LYS A 153 -24.46 15.97 -36.98
N THR A 154 -23.44 16.79 -37.14
CA THR A 154 -23.53 18.02 -37.89
C THR A 154 -23.93 17.74 -39.34
N CYS A 155 -23.35 16.73 -39.96
CA CYS A 155 -23.68 16.29 -41.30
C CYS A 155 -25.14 15.82 -41.43
N LEU A 156 -25.64 15.03 -40.45
CA LEU A 156 -27.04 14.54 -40.43
C LEU A 156 -28.05 15.70 -40.25
N LEU A 157 -27.76 16.71 -39.45
CA LEU A 157 -28.62 17.86 -39.25
C LEU A 157 -28.73 18.69 -40.55
N TYR A 158 -27.61 18.91 -41.26
CA TYR A 158 -27.64 19.65 -42.54
C TYR A 158 -28.40 18.90 -43.64
N THR A 159 -28.35 17.54 -43.64
CA THR A 159 -29.10 16.74 -44.65
C THR A 159 -30.59 16.69 -44.33
N SER A 160 -31.01 16.75 -43.09
CA SER A 160 -32.44 16.79 -42.74
C SER A 160 -33.07 18.13 -43.02
N ASP A 161 -32.39 19.26 -42.75
CA ASP A 161 -32.88 20.59 -43.10
C ASP A 161 -32.99 20.82 -44.63
N ALA A 162 -32.08 20.20 -45.41
CA ALA A 162 -32.12 20.25 -46.86
C ALA A 162 -33.19 19.36 -47.53
N ALA A 163 -33.80 18.44 -46.75
CA ALA A 163 -34.86 17.56 -47.24
C ALA A 163 -36.27 18.10 -46.92
N ASP A 164 -36.40 19.12 -46.10
CA ASP A 164 -37.68 19.77 -45.72
C ASP A 164 -37.96 21.05 -46.52
N ASP A 165 -37.02 21.48 -47.44
CA ASP A 165 -37.22 22.53 -48.42
C ASP A 165 -37.57 21.94 -49.82
#